data_b3208f3a42d4fd9879aa17f140414b53
#
_entry.id   b3208f3a42d4fd9879aa17f140414b53
#
_cell.length_a   1.000
_cell.length_b   1.000
_cell.length_c   1.000
_cell.angle_alpha   90.00
_cell.angle_beta   90.00
_cell.angle_gamma   90.00
#
_symmetry.space_group_name_H-M   'P 1'
#
loop_
_entity.id
_entity.type
_entity.pdbx_description
1 polymer ?
#
loop_
_entity_poly.entity_id
_entity_poly.type
_entity_poly.pdbx_seq_one_letter_code
_entity_poly.pdbx_strand_id
1 'polypeptide(L)'
;DIEKGSVLDFSARLDAPAGKYGPPVIRDGHFVFRDRPDKPVRFYGTNLCRSAQYLDKEQAERLADRMAAWGINAVRIHHHDNELVRKTSESSTELNPEALDRLDYLIACFKKRGIYITTDLYVSRMLVRGELTETPDKTAWQPTFKPLVFVLDSAMENWKRFARNWLTHVNPYTGLALKDDPALISLSLVNEDNIASTWNAAPYVADIYKQRFGEWKKRRGVTSGSADSNDPVFSAFLVDIYGRAYAEMERFLREELEINVPISDQNMLPKVLLSVMRDRYDFVENHFYWDHPNFPETPWQLPSALANTSAIPQEAVAPGRMFPSRIFGKPMMITEFDYAAPNTFRAEGAVLTGAYAALQEWDGLFQFCYSHSDDNVISDGFNPRGNFFNSSTDAVKALSQRIGLRLFLDRELAPAPLAFAVPLTGGKDLSFAA
;
A
#
# COMPACT_ATOMS: atom_id res chain seq x y z
N ASP A 1 -21.30 -7.15 -17.19
CA ASP A 1 -21.97 -6.67 -15.95
C ASP A 1 -22.56 -7.85 -15.19
N ILE A 2 -22.61 -7.73 -13.85
CA ILE A 2 -23.24 -8.72 -12.98
C ILE A 2 -24.72 -8.35 -12.85
N GLU A 3 -25.60 -9.31 -13.13
CA GLU A 3 -27.03 -9.13 -12.92
C GLU A 3 -27.33 -9.04 -11.42
N LYS A 4 -28.06 -7.98 -11.03
CA LYS A 4 -28.43 -7.72 -9.64
C LYS A 4 -29.27 -8.86 -9.06
N GLY A 5 -28.84 -9.37 -7.91
CA GLY A 5 -29.48 -10.50 -7.25
C GLY A 5 -29.14 -11.87 -7.82
N SER A 6 -28.28 -11.95 -8.83
CA SER A 6 -27.73 -13.24 -9.30
C SER A 6 -26.76 -13.86 -8.28
N VAL A 7 -26.42 -15.11 -8.48
CA VAL A 7 -25.42 -15.84 -7.63
C VAL A 7 -24.01 -15.20 -7.67
N LEU A 8 -23.75 -14.33 -8.64
CA LEU A 8 -22.49 -13.61 -8.76
C LEU A 8 -22.54 -12.20 -8.16
N ASP A 9 -23.71 -11.74 -7.74
CA ASP A 9 -23.86 -10.45 -7.06
C ASP A 9 -23.61 -10.57 -5.57
N PHE A 10 -22.46 -10.06 -5.14
CA PHE A 10 -22.03 -10.07 -3.74
C PHE A 10 -22.32 -8.77 -2.99
N SER A 11 -23.06 -7.84 -3.60
CA SER A 11 -23.34 -6.51 -3.02
C SER A 11 -24.03 -6.58 -1.67
N ALA A 12 -24.91 -7.59 -1.46
CA ALA A 12 -25.61 -7.80 -0.20
C ALA A 12 -24.69 -8.18 0.99
N ARG A 13 -23.41 -8.47 0.73
CA ARG A 13 -22.40 -8.78 1.77
C ARG A 13 -21.80 -7.53 2.40
N LEU A 14 -21.95 -6.39 1.75
CA LEU A 14 -21.37 -5.13 2.21
C LEU A 14 -22.28 -4.46 3.25
N ASP A 15 -21.66 -4.04 4.32
CA ASP A 15 -22.32 -3.36 5.44
C ASP A 15 -22.41 -1.85 5.19
N ALA A 16 -23.26 -1.44 4.24
CA ALA A 16 -23.45 -0.03 3.87
C ALA A 16 -24.19 0.81 4.95
N PRO A 17 -23.84 2.10 5.12
CA PRO A 17 -22.67 2.77 4.59
C PRO A 17 -21.37 2.38 5.32
N ALA A 18 -20.21 2.54 4.66
CA ALA A 18 -18.93 2.36 5.35
C ALA A 18 -18.78 3.38 6.49
N GLY A 19 -18.21 2.93 7.61
CA GLY A 19 -18.06 3.76 8.81
C GLY A 19 -19.27 3.76 9.76
N LYS A 20 -20.36 3.07 9.44
CA LYS A 20 -21.56 3.05 10.31
C LYS A 20 -21.32 2.44 11.70
N TYR A 21 -20.26 1.68 11.88
CA TYR A 21 -19.84 1.10 13.18
C TYR A 21 -18.62 1.84 13.78
N GLY A 22 -18.43 3.10 13.39
CA GLY A 22 -17.27 3.87 13.78
C GLY A 22 -16.00 3.51 12.99
N PRO A 23 -14.88 4.19 13.25
CA PRO A 23 -13.61 3.91 12.57
C PRO A 23 -13.06 2.53 12.93
N PRO A 24 -12.26 1.93 12.03
CA PRO A 24 -11.44 0.77 12.35
C PRO A 24 -10.41 1.09 13.43
N VAL A 25 -10.28 0.20 14.41
CA VAL A 25 -9.28 0.23 15.47
C VAL A 25 -8.65 -1.15 15.62
N ILE A 26 -7.56 -1.27 16.38
CA ILE A 26 -6.89 -2.55 16.60
C ILE A 26 -7.23 -3.06 18.01
N ARG A 27 -7.64 -4.31 18.08
CA ARG A 27 -7.88 -5.04 19.32
C ARG A 27 -7.45 -6.50 19.15
N ASP A 28 -6.71 -7.01 20.12
CA ASP A 28 -6.26 -8.41 20.16
C ASP A 28 -5.54 -8.87 18.88
N GLY A 29 -4.76 -7.94 18.25
CA GLY A 29 -4.00 -8.24 17.06
C GLY A 29 -4.79 -8.21 15.75
N HIS A 30 -6.04 -7.73 15.76
CA HIS A 30 -6.92 -7.65 14.60
C HIS A 30 -7.58 -6.29 14.45
N PHE A 31 -8.01 -5.95 13.24
CA PHE A 31 -8.91 -4.83 13.03
C PHE A 31 -10.31 -5.18 13.56
N VAL A 32 -10.92 -4.23 14.27
CA VAL A 32 -12.32 -4.22 14.66
C VAL A 32 -12.90 -2.84 14.40
N PHE A 33 -14.21 -2.71 14.30
CA PHE A 33 -14.83 -1.39 14.35
C PHE A 33 -15.01 -0.94 15.78
N ARG A 34 -14.78 0.34 16.06
CA ARG A 34 -14.87 0.91 17.42
C ARG A 34 -16.17 0.53 18.13
N ASP A 35 -17.30 0.58 17.42
CA ASP A 35 -18.63 0.35 17.97
C ASP A 35 -19.08 -1.12 17.85
N ARG A 36 -18.19 -2.00 17.36
CA ARG A 36 -18.34 -3.46 17.30
C ARG A 36 -17.03 -4.17 17.65
N PRO A 37 -16.50 -3.95 18.87
CA PRO A 37 -15.14 -4.40 19.24
C PRO A 37 -14.98 -5.91 19.38
N ASP A 38 -16.06 -6.64 19.48
CA ASP A 38 -16.05 -8.10 19.67
C ASP A 38 -16.04 -8.89 18.35
N LYS A 39 -16.08 -8.19 17.21
CA LYS A 39 -16.10 -8.82 15.89
C LYS A 39 -14.91 -8.37 15.05
N PRO A 40 -13.87 -9.21 14.89
CA PRO A 40 -12.79 -8.94 13.94
C PRO A 40 -13.30 -8.75 12.51
N VAL A 41 -12.84 -7.71 11.86
CA VAL A 41 -13.16 -7.37 10.48
C VAL A 41 -11.99 -7.71 9.56
N ARG A 42 -12.30 -8.22 8.35
CA ARG A 42 -11.33 -8.45 7.27
C ARG A 42 -11.68 -7.59 6.08
N PHE A 43 -10.67 -7.14 5.38
CA PHE A 43 -10.81 -6.33 4.17
C PHE A 43 -10.34 -7.11 2.94
N TYR A 44 -11.22 -7.28 1.96
CA TYR A 44 -10.86 -7.80 0.65
C TYR A 44 -11.05 -6.70 -0.38
N GLY A 45 -9.94 -6.17 -0.82
CA GLY A 45 -9.90 -4.95 -1.60
C GLY A 45 -9.13 -5.07 -2.91
N THR A 46 -9.03 -3.93 -3.55
CA THR A 46 -8.21 -3.75 -4.74
C THR A 46 -7.56 -2.36 -4.72
N ASN A 47 -6.45 -2.22 -5.44
CA ASN A 47 -5.84 -0.92 -5.70
C ASN A 47 -6.55 -0.25 -6.87
N LEU A 48 -6.84 1.03 -6.75
CA LEU A 48 -7.29 1.89 -7.83
C LEU A 48 -6.22 2.94 -8.07
N CYS A 49 -5.70 3.04 -9.30
CA CYS A 49 -4.46 3.74 -9.58
C CYS A 49 -4.63 4.84 -10.62
N ARG A 50 -3.82 5.91 -10.50
CA ARG A 50 -3.65 6.97 -11.50
C ARG A 50 -5.00 7.58 -11.94
N SER A 51 -5.23 7.74 -13.27
CA SER A 51 -6.46 8.37 -13.78
C SER A 51 -7.74 7.58 -13.50
N ALA A 52 -7.65 6.29 -13.16
CA ALA A 52 -8.82 5.49 -12.78
C ALA A 52 -9.57 6.00 -11.53
N GLN A 53 -9.00 6.97 -10.81
CA GLN A 53 -9.58 7.58 -9.62
C GLN A 53 -10.29 8.92 -9.90
N TYR A 54 -10.07 9.51 -11.07
CA TYR A 54 -10.51 10.86 -11.41
C TYR A 54 -11.64 10.83 -12.45
N LEU A 55 -12.69 10.10 -12.12
CA LEU A 55 -13.83 9.79 -12.98
C LEU A 55 -14.85 10.92 -13.00
N ASP A 56 -15.66 10.96 -14.05
CA ASP A 56 -16.90 11.71 -13.98
C ASP A 56 -17.91 11.03 -13.01
N LYS A 57 -18.98 11.74 -12.68
CA LYS A 57 -19.94 11.27 -11.66
C LYS A 57 -20.66 9.99 -12.07
N GLU A 58 -20.98 9.81 -13.34
CA GLU A 58 -21.64 8.61 -13.84
C GLU A 58 -20.71 7.40 -13.77
N GLN A 59 -19.48 7.57 -14.22
CA GLN A 59 -18.45 6.53 -14.13
C GLN A 59 -18.15 6.14 -12.68
N ALA A 60 -18.07 7.13 -11.77
CA ALA A 60 -17.83 6.89 -10.36
C ALA A 60 -18.94 6.06 -9.69
N GLU A 61 -20.21 6.36 -9.97
CA GLU A 61 -21.35 5.57 -9.48
C GLU A 61 -21.30 4.14 -10.06
N ARG A 62 -21.08 3.99 -11.36
CA ARG A 62 -20.99 2.68 -12.02
C ARG A 62 -19.83 1.84 -11.49
N LEU A 63 -18.66 2.46 -11.25
CA LEU A 63 -17.52 1.78 -10.66
C LEU A 63 -17.84 1.26 -9.25
N ALA A 64 -18.42 2.12 -8.41
CA ALA A 64 -18.76 1.74 -7.04
C ALA A 64 -19.82 0.63 -7.00
N ASP A 65 -20.82 0.66 -7.90
CA ASP A 65 -21.80 -0.43 -8.05
C ASP A 65 -21.13 -1.74 -8.49
N ARG A 66 -20.22 -1.68 -9.46
CA ARG A 66 -19.50 -2.86 -9.97
C ARG A 66 -18.62 -3.46 -8.87
N MET A 67 -17.87 -2.64 -8.13
CA MET A 67 -17.04 -3.12 -7.02
C MET A 67 -17.88 -3.75 -5.90
N ALA A 68 -19.01 -3.13 -5.56
CA ALA A 68 -19.96 -3.71 -4.61
C ALA A 68 -20.49 -5.06 -5.08
N ALA A 69 -20.90 -5.19 -6.35
CA ALA A 69 -21.35 -6.45 -6.94
C ALA A 69 -20.24 -7.51 -6.97
N TRP A 70 -18.96 -7.11 -7.02
CA TRP A 70 -17.84 -8.04 -6.88
C TRP A 70 -17.59 -8.47 -5.43
N GLY A 71 -18.21 -7.80 -4.45
CA GLY A 71 -18.02 -8.05 -3.02
C GLY A 71 -16.76 -7.40 -2.44
N ILE A 72 -16.16 -6.47 -3.19
CA ILE A 72 -15.02 -5.68 -2.72
C ILE A 72 -15.51 -4.76 -1.61
N ASN A 73 -14.97 -4.90 -0.40
CA ASN A 73 -15.35 -4.08 0.75
C ASN A 73 -14.32 -3.00 1.11
N ALA A 74 -13.21 -2.92 0.35
CA ALA A 74 -12.19 -1.89 0.54
C ALA A 74 -11.49 -1.52 -0.78
N VAL A 75 -11.06 -0.27 -0.91
CA VAL A 75 -10.25 0.22 -2.02
C VAL A 75 -9.03 0.95 -1.49
N ARG A 76 -7.85 0.63 -2.02
CA ARG A 76 -6.65 1.43 -1.77
C ARG A 76 -6.55 2.48 -2.87
N ILE A 77 -6.66 3.75 -2.46
CA ILE A 77 -6.41 4.92 -3.30
C ILE A 77 -4.90 5.02 -3.47
N HIS A 78 -4.40 4.67 -4.66
CA HIS A 78 -2.98 4.44 -4.90
C HIS A 78 -2.48 5.10 -6.17
N HIS A 79 -1.21 5.51 -6.24
CA HIS A 79 -0.66 6.34 -7.30
C HIS A 79 -1.52 7.58 -7.61
N HIS A 80 -2.16 8.13 -6.58
CA HIS A 80 -3.05 9.29 -6.69
C HIS A 80 -2.29 10.61 -6.62
N ASP A 81 -1.19 10.64 -5.87
CA ASP A 81 -0.49 11.82 -5.40
C ASP A 81 0.14 12.67 -6.53
N ASN A 82 0.38 12.08 -7.69
CA ASN A 82 0.92 12.80 -8.84
C ASN A 82 -0.18 13.55 -9.64
N GLU A 83 -1.37 12.97 -9.79
CA GLU A 83 -2.51 13.60 -10.47
C GLU A 83 -3.27 14.55 -9.55
N LEU A 84 -3.27 14.31 -8.25
CA LEU A 84 -3.97 15.09 -7.24
C LEU A 84 -3.35 16.48 -7.03
N VAL A 85 -2.13 16.73 -7.51
CA VAL A 85 -1.46 18.03 -7.36
C VAL A 85 -1.48 18.85 -8.64
N ARG A 86 -1.42 20.18 -8.51
CA ARG A 86 -1.36 21.11 -9.65
C ARG A 86 -0.03 20.99 -10.37
N LYS A 87 -0.06 20.65 -11.65
CA LYS A 87 1.15 20.55 -12.49
C LYS A 87 1.83 21.89 -12.78
N THR A 88 1.08 22.99 -12.67
CA THR A 88 1.57 24.36 -12.94
C THR A 88 1.95 25.13 -11.67
N SER A 89 1.81 24.50 -10.49
CA SER A 89 2.20 25.11 -9.22
C SER A 89 3.72 25.17 -9.06
N GLU A 90 4.19 26.14 -8.30
CA GLU A 90 5.57 26.20 -7.80
C GLU A 90 5.79 25.20 -6.64
N SER A 91 4.74 24.53 -6.17
CA SER A 91 4.76 23.52 -5.11
C SER A 91 4.11 22.22 -5.55
N SER A 92 4.83 21.12 -5.34
CA SER A 92 4.32 19.77 -5.58
C SER A 92 3.29 19.31 -4.53
N THR A 93 2.89 20.17 -3.60
CA THR A 93 1.93 19.84 -2.54
C THR A 93 0.60 20.58 -2.66
N GLU A 94 0.47 21.48 -3.63
CA GLU A 94 -0.78 22.20 -3.87
C GLU A 94 -1.78 21.29 -4.60
N LEU A 95 -2.94 21.07 -3.98
CA LEU A 95 -3.97 20.18 -4.54
C LEU A 95 -4.64 20.81 -5.77
N ASN A 96 -4.94 19.99 -6.76
CA ASN A 96 -5.71 20.35 -7.92
C ASN A 96 -7.22 20.25 -7.57
N PRO A 97 -7.98 21.36 -7.58
CA PRO A 97 -9.38 21.35 -7.15
C PRO A 97 -10.27 20.45 -8.01
N GLU A 98 -10.01 20.34 -9.32
CA GLU A 98 -10.82 19.50 -10.21
C GLU A 98 -10.56 18.00 -9.93
N ALA A 99 -9.30 17.62 -9.80
CA ALA A 99 -8.94 16.24 -9.45
C ALA A 99 -9.47 15.86 -8.05
N LEU A 100 -9.37 16.80 -7.11
CA LEU A 100 -9.85 16.61 -5.75
C LEU A 100 -11.38 16.43 -5.71
N ASP A 101 -12.17 17.25 -6.43
CA ASP A 101 -13.64 17.11 -6.51
C ASP A 101 -14.05 15.74 -7.06
N ARG A 102 -13.38 15.26 -8.10
CA ARG A 102 -13.64 13.92 -8.68
C ARG A 102 -13.31 12.80 -7.68
N LEU A 103 -12.18 12.88 -7.00
CA LEU A 103 -11.79 11.90 -5.99
C LEU A 103 -12.73 11.92 -4.79
N ASP A 104 -13.13 13.09 -4.31
CA ASP A 104 -14.08 13.28 -3.22
C ASP A 104 -15.43 12.63 -3.55
N TYR A 105 -15.94 12.85 -4.77
CA TYR A 105 -17.17 12.21 -5.21
C TYR A 105 -17.07 10.69 -5.27
N LEU A 106 -15.96 10.18 -5.78
CA LEU A 106 -15.71 8.73 -5.83
C LEU A 106 -15.65 8.11 -4.42
N ILE A 107 -14.97 8.76 -3.48
CA ILE A 107 -14.92 8.33 -2.07
C ILE A 107 -16.34 8.29 -1.46
N ALA A 108 -17.15 9.29 -1.74
CA ALA A 108 -18.55 9.32 -1.28
C ALA A 108 -19.38 8.17 -1.90
N CYS A 109 -19.16 7.84 -3.17
CA CYS A 109 -19.79 6.71 -3.83
C CYS A 109 -19.41 5.37 -3.19
N PHE A 110 -18.14 5.17 -2.87
CA PHE A 110 -17.65 3.99 -2.14
C PHE A 110 -18.28 3.89 -0.76
N LYS A 111 -18.20 4.97 0.02
CA LYS A 111 -18.77 5.02 1.37
C LYS A 111 -20.25 4.65 1.39
N LYS A 112 -21.05 5.20 0.48
CA LYS A 112 -22.50 4.92 0.34
C LYS A 112 -22.78 3.43 0.15
N ARG A 113 -21.87 2.68 -0.47
CA ARG A 113 -22.01 1.25 -0.79
C ARG A 113 -21.37 0.31 0.23
N GLY A 114 -20.80 0.84 1.31
CA GLY A 114 -20.14 0.03 2.34
C GLY A 114 -18.70 -0.35 1.97
N ILE A 115 -18.07 0.36 1.04
CA ILE A 115 -16.68 0.17 0.64
C ILE A 115 -15.81 1.15 1.41
N TYR A 116 -14.88 0.62 2.19
CA TYR A 116 -13.89 1.36 2.96
C TYR A 116 -12.72 1.78 2.09
N ILE A 117 -11.91 2.71 2.56
CA ILE A 117 -10.70 3.17 1.85
C ILE A 117 -9.46 3.08 2.72
N THR A 118 -8.31 2.86 2.08
CA THR A 118 -6.98 3.05 2.63
C THR A 118 -6.12 3.79 1.60
N THR A 119 -5.01 4.37 2.03
CA THR A 119 -4.19 5.17 1.12
C THR A 119 -2.77 5.38 1.64
N ASP A 120 -1.92 5.93 0.77
CA ASP A 120 -0.54 6.26 1.05
C ASP A 120 -0.35 7.79 1.11
N LEU A 121 0.57 8.26 1.93
CA LEU A 121 0.89 9.69 2.00
C LEU A 121 1.99 10.10 1.02
N TYR A 122 2.69 9.15 0.44
CA TYR A 122 3.55 9.33 -0.72
C TYR A 122 3.65 8.04 -1.54
N VAL A 123 3.49 8.16 -2.86
CA VAL A 123 3.66 7.03 -3.80
C VAL A 123 4.57 7.42 -4.96
N SER A 124 4.17 8.38 -5.77
CA SER A 124 4.80 8.67 -7.07
C SER A 124 4.86 10.15 -7.44
N ARG A 125 4.49 11.04 -6.54
CA ARG A 125 4.47 12.48 -6.78
C ARG A 125 5.85 13.00 -7.16
N MET A 126 5.91 13.77 -8.26
CA MET A 126 7.13 14.45 -8.71
C MET A 126 7.24 15.79 -8.00
N LEU A 127 8.38 16.04 -7.37
CA LEU A 127 8.66 17.32 -6.74
C LEU A 127 9.04 18.37 -7.78
N VAL A 128 8.72 19.62 -7.49
CA VAL A 128 9.19 20.76 -8.27
C VAL A 128 10.66 21.02 -7.97
N ARG A 129 11.41 21.41 -8.97
CA ARG A 129 12.83 21.73 -8.82
C ARG A 129 13.01 22.87 -7.82
N GLY A 130 13.92 22.72 -6.88
CA GLY A 130 14.19 23.70 -5.83
C GLY A 130 13.40 23.50 -4.52
N GLU A 131 12.42 22.60 -4.49
CA GLU A 131 11.69 22.29 -3.23
C GLU A 131 12.58 21.62 -2.19
N LEU A 132 13.60 20.87 -2.61
CA LEU A 132 14.58 20.30 -1.69
C LEU A 132 15.77 21.27 -1.56
N THR A 133 15.80 22.03 -0.47
CA THR A 133 16.77 23.10 -0.25
C THR A 133 18.20 22.60 -0.14
N GLU A 134 18.40 21.36 0.31
CA GLU A 134 19.71 20.72 0.41
C GLU A 134 20.21 20.18 -0.94
N THR A 135 19.33 20.05 -1.92
CA THR A 135 19.64 19.57 -3.27
C THR A 135 18.87 20.36 -4.34
N PRO A 136 19.01 21.71 -4.40
CA PRO A 136 18.10 22.58 -5.16
C PRO A 136 18.19 22.39 -6.69
N ASP A 137 19.29 21.83 -7.19
CA ASP A 137 19.49 21.51 -8.59
C ASP A 137 18.93 20.15 -9.02
N LYS A 138 18.42 19.35 -8.07
CA LYS A 138 17.82 18.03 -8.33
C LYS A 138 16.30 18.12 -8.34
N THR A 139 15.69 17.29 -9.18
CA THR A 139 14.28 16.91 -9.08
C THR A 139 14.19 15.56 -8.36
N ALA A 140 13.30 15.44 -7.41
CA ALA A 140 13.02 14.17 -6.74
C ALA A 140 11.67 13.63 -7.20
N TRP A 141 11.61 12.31 -7.38
CA TRP A 141 10.42 11.57 -7.75
C TRP A 141 10.47 10.18 -7.10
N GLN A 142 9.56 9.29 -7.42
CA GLN A 142 9.37 8.00 -6.73
C GLN A 142 10.65 7.31 -6.22
N PRO A 143 11.69 6.99 -7.02
CA PRO A 143 12.84 6.26 -6.49
C PRO A 143 13.76 7.09 -5.59
N THR A 144 13.83 8.40 -5.77
CA THR A 144 14.77 9.24 -5.04
C THR A 144 14.15 9.94 -3.84
N PHE A 145 12.87 10.32 -3.90
CA PHE A 145 12.21 10.97 -2.77
C PHE A 145 12.01 10.03 -1.58
N LYS A 146 11.67 8.76 -1.83
CA LYS A 146 11.43 7.77 -0.77
C LYS A 146 12.57 7.68 0.25
N PRO A 147 13.86 7.54 -0.14
CA PRO A 147 14.95 7.59 0.83
C PRO A 147 15.26 9.01 1.33
N LEU A 148 15.03 10.05 0.55
CA LEU A 148 15.37 11.42 0.95
C LEU A 148 14.50 11.94 2.10
N VAL A 149 13.24 11.50 2.20
CA VAL A 149 12.34 11.92 3.28
C VAL A 149 12.87 11.55 4.67
N PHE A 150 13.72 10.53 4.78
CA PHE A 150 14.30 10.11 6.05
C PHE A 150 15.59 10.85 6.45
N VAL A 151 16.18 11.63 5.53
CA VAL A 151 17.52 12.24 5.73
C VAL A 151 17.61 13.72 5.44
N LEU A 152 16.59 14.31 4.80
CA LEU A 152 16.50 15.74 4.47
C LEU A 152 15.30 16.39 5.12
N ASP A 153 15.53 17.50 5.82
CA ASP A 153 14.47 18.25 6.50
C ASP A 153 13.46 18.83 5.50
N SER A 154 13.92 19.33 4.35
CA SER A 154 13.04 19.85 3.31
C SER A 154 12.16 18.77 2.68
N ALA A 155 12.63 17.54 2.57
CA ALA A 155 11.84 16.42 2.08
C ALA A 155 10.76 16.01 3.11
N MET A 156 11.12 15.95 4.40
CA MET A 156 10.17 15.72 5.49
C MET A 156 9.08 16.79 5.53
N GLU A 157 9.45 18.07 5.42
CA GLU A 157 8.47 19.18 5.40
C GLU A 157 7.58 19.15 4.15
N ASN A 158 8.10 18.72 2.98
CA ASN A 158 7.30 18.51 1.78
C ASN A 158 6.28 17.39 1.98
N TRP A 159 6.69 16.27 2.58
CA TRP A 159 5.80 15.14 2.93
C TRP A 159 4.69 15.60 3.90
N LYS A 160 5.03 16.28 4.99
CA LYS A 160 4.08 16.81 5.98
C LYS A 160 3.07 17.77 5.35
N ARG A 161 3.52 18.65 4.46
CA ARG A 161 2.65 19.62 3.77
C ARG A 161 1.63 18.93 2.89
N PHE A 162 2.03 17.93 2.10
CA PHE A 162 1.10 17.16 1.29
C PHE A 162 0.11 16.40 2.16
N ALA A 163 0.59 15.70 3.18
CA ALA A 163 -0.26 14.96 4.12
C ALA A 163 -1.31 15.88 4.79
N ARG A 164 -0.88 17.06 5.28
CA ARG A 164 -1.80 18.05 5.86
C ARG A 164 -2.85 18.49 4.85
N ASN A 165 -2.45 18.93 3.66
CA ASN A 165 -3.36 19.46 2.66
C ASN A 165 -4.44 18.45 2.27
N TRP A 166 -4.08 17.18 2.13
CA TRP A 166 -5.03 16.15 1.72
C TRP A 166 -5.89 15.63 2.87
N LEU A 167 -5.28 15.31 4.00
CA LEU A 167 -6.00 14.69 5.12
C LEU A 167 -6.97 15.63 5.84
N THR A 168 -6.70 16.95 5.82
CA THR A 168 -7.56 17.97 6.48
C THR A 168 -8.56 18.62 5.53
N HIS A 169 -8.50 18.32 4.23
CA HIS A 169 -9.51 18.77 3.29
C HIS A 169 -10.87 18.16 3.63
N VAL A 170 -11.90 19.00 3.69
CA VAL A 170 -13.28 18.55 3.93
C VAL A 170 -13.92 18.17 2.60
N ASN A 171 -14.20 16.89 2.43
CA ASN A 171 -14.92 16.36 1.28
C ASN A 171 -16.36 16.93 1.25
N PRO A 172 -16.75 17.69 0.20
CA PRO A 172 -18.05 18.35 0.15
C PRO A 172 -19.24 17.37 0.05
N TYR A 173 -19.01 16.14 -0.34
CA TYR A 173 -20.04 15.11 -0.52
C TYR A 173 -20.29 14.29 0.75
N THR A 174 -19.31 14.18 1.64
CA THR A 174 -19.42 13.46 2.92
C THR A 174 -19.55 14.42 4.11
N GLY A 175 -19.12 15.67 3.96
CA GLY A 175 -19.03 16.66 5.02
C GLY A 175 -17.92 16.41 6.04
N LEU A 176 -17.00 15.49 5.76
CA LEU A 176 -15.92 15.08 6.67
C LEU A 176 -14.56 15.32 6.01
N ALA A 177 -13.57 15.68 6.82
CA ALA A 177 -12.19 15.59 6.39
C ALA A 177 -11.78 14.11 6.33
N LEU A 178 -10.83 13.77 5.41
CA LEU A 178 -10.43 12.38 5.26
C LEU A 178 -9.92 11.78 6.58
N LYS A 179 -9.18 12.57 7.38
CA LYS A 179 -8.68 12.17 8.70
C LYS A 179 -9.79 11.81 9.71
N ASP A 180 -10.98 12.35 9.54
CA ASP A 180 -12.13 12.18 10.44
C ASP A 180 -13.17 11.20 9.87
N ASP A 181 -12.96 10.71 8.64
CA ASP A 181 -13.92 9.81 8.01
C ASP A 181 -13.78 8.37 8.54
N PRO A 182 -14.80 7.83 9.20
CA PRO A 182 -14.76 6.45 9.72
C PRO A 182 -14.69 5.37 8.63
N ALA A 183 -14.79 5.73 7.35
CA ALA A 183 -14.54 4.83 6.24
C ALA A 183 -13.04 4.67 5.91
N LEU A 184 -12.15 5.50 6.48
CA LEU A 184 -10.70 5.34 6.34
C LEU A 184 -10.20 4.23 7.26
N ILE A 185 -9.60 3.17 6.67
CA ILE A 185 -9.09 2.00 7.40
C ILE A 185 -7.76 2.29 8.07
N SER A 186 -6.83 2.83 7.30
CA SER A 186 -5.42 2.97 7.67
C SER A 186 -4.68 3.90 6.71
N LEU A 187 -3.47 4.28 7.09
CA LEU A 187 -2.55 5.05 6.26
C LEU A 187 -1.20 4.33 6.16
N SER A 188 -0.65 4.28 4.94
CA SER A 188 0.76 3.98 4.70
C SER A 188 1.54 5.29 4.56
N LEU A 189 2.70 5.41 5.22
CA LEU A 189 3.44 6.68 5.21
C LEU A 189 4.14 6.93 3.87
N VAL A 190 4.89 5.93 3.39
CA VAL A 190 5.60 5.99 2.10
C VAL A 190 5.54 4.63 1.42
N ASN A 191 4.89 4.55 0.27
CA ASN A 191 4.78 3.29 -0.46
C ASN A 191 6.14 2.75 -0.92
N GLU A 192 6.41 1.47 -0.63
CA GLU A 192 7.61 0.72 -1.07
C GLU A 192 8.92 1.47 -0.83
N ASP A 193 9.06 2.01 0.36
CA ASP A 193 10.19 2.83 0.78
C ASP A 193 11.36 2.04 1.40
N ASN A 194 11.34 0.72 1.28
CA ASN A 194 12.33 -0.16 1.90
C ASN A 194 13.74 0.45 1.88
N ILE A 195 14.14 1.04 3.01
CA ILE A 195 15.38 1.80 3.14
C ILE A 195 16.62 0.97 2.80
N ALA A 196 16.57 -0.36 3.00
CA ALA A 196 17.66 -1.26 2.69
C ALA A 196 18.00 -1.31 1.18
N SER A 197 17.02 -1.05 0.32
CA SER A 197 17.17 -1.10 -1.13
C SER A 197 17.04 0.27 -1.81
N THR A 198 16.58 1.30 -1.10
CA THR A 198 16.36 2.63 -1.69
C THR A 198 17.43 3.66 -1.32
N TRP A 199 18.20 3.46 -0.25
CA TRP A 199 19.22 4.40 0.23
C TRP A 199 20.23 4.83 -0.85
N ASN A 200 20.40 4.03 -1.90
CA ASN A 200 21.31 4.29 -3.03
C ASN A 200 20.59 4.38 -4.38
N ALA A 201 19.33 4.81 -4.38
CA ALA A 201 18.49 4.94 -5.58
C ALA A 201 19.06 5.86 -6.68
N ALA A 202 19.97 6.75 -6.32
CA ALA A 202 20.77 7.56 -7.25
C ALA A 202 22.12 7.90 -6.61
N PRO A 203 23.16 8.22 -7.40
CA PRO A 203 24.49 8.55 -6.87
C PRO A 203 24.46 9.64 -5.80
N TYR A 204 23.77 10.74 -6.02
CA TYR A 204 23.68 11.84 -5.05
C TYR A 204 22.94 11.45 -3.77
N VAL A 205 21.94 10.56 -3.85
CA VAL A 205 21.25 10.01 -2.69
C VAL A 205 22.20 9.14 -1.88
N ALA A 206 22.94 8.24 -2.54
CA ALA A 206 23.95 7.41 -1.89
C ALA A 206 25.02 8.25 -1.19
N ASP A 207 25.46 9.35 -1.80
CA ASP A 207 26.46 10.23 -1.21
C ASP A 207 25.94 10.94 0.05
N ILE A 208 24.69 11.36 0.09
CA ILE A 208 24.04 11.89 1.30
C ILE A 208 24.04 10.84 2.39
N TYR A 209 23.62 9.61 2.10
CA TYR A 209 23.61 8.51 3.09
C TYR A 209 25.02 8.19 3.60
N LYS A 210 26.03 8.13 2.75
CA LYS A 210 27.43 7.92 3.13
C LYS A 210 27.94 9.02 4.06
N GLN A 211 27.62 10.28 3.76
CA GLN A 211 27.97 11.41 4.61
C GLN A 211 27.30 11.26 6.00
N ARG A 212 25.96 11.05 6.04
CA ARG A 212 25.21 10.85 7.28
C ARG A 212 25.73 9.66 8.09
N PHE A 213 26.14 8.58 7.41
CA PHE A 213 26.75 7.43 8.06
C PHE A 213 28.11 7.78 8.72
N GLY A 214 28.96 8.54 8.03
CA GLY A 214 30.20 9.06 8.59
C GLY A 214 29.97 9.90 9.87
N GLU A 215 29.01 10.81 9.84
CA GLU A 215 28.59 11.62 10.97
C GLU A 215 28.05 10.77 12.13
N TRP A 216 27.22 9.77 11.82
CA TRP A 216 26.64 8.84 12.78
C TRP A 216 27.72 8.01 13.49
N LYS A 217 28.67 7.45 12.71
CA LYS A 217 29.85 6.73 13.27
C LYS A 217 30.67 7.61 14.22
N LYS A 218 30.97 8.84 13.81
CA LYS A 218 31.73 9.79 14.62
C LYS A 218 31.03 10.08 15.97
N ARG A 219 29.72 10.33 15.96
CA ARG A 219 28.95 10.57 17.19
C ARG A 219 28.91 9.38 18.14
N ARG A 220 29.00 8.16 17.62
CA ARG A 220 28.93 6.90 18.40
C ARG A 220 30.27 6.28 18.69
N GLY A 221 31.37 6.89 18.25
CA GLY A 221 32.74 6.32 18.44
C GLY A 221 32.96 5.02 17.67
N VAL A 222 32.21 4.80 16.56
CA VAL A 222 32.32 3.60 15.72
C VAL A 222 33.36 3.85 14.63
N THR A 223 34.35 2.99 14.51
CA THR A 223 35.43 3.11 13.53
C THR A 223 35.34 2.13 12.37
N SER A 224 34.53 1.08 12.49
CA SER A 224 34.32 0.05 11.46
C SER A 224 33.05 0.30 10.62
N GLY A 225 32.78 -0.59 9.68
CA GLY A 225 31.58 -0.64 8.83
C GLY A 225 31.72 0.12 7.53
N SER A 226 31.22 -0.48 6.47
CA SER A 226 31.12 0.06 5.10
C SER A 226 29.68 0.47 4.79
N ALA A 227 29.50 1.40 3.85
CA ALA A 227 28.17 1.80 3.38
C ALA A 227 27.57 0.73 2.45
N ASP A 228 27.10 -0.35 3.04
CA ASP A 228 26.50 -1.51 2.40
C ASP A 228 25.37 -2.02 3.33
N SER A 229 24.15 -2.21 2.80
CA SER A 229 23.02 -2.74 3.59
C SER A 229 23.23 -4.18 4.10
N ASN A 230 24.24 -4.89 3.59
CA ASN A 230 24.67 -6.18 4.12
C ASN A 230 25.63 -6.04 5.32
N ASP A 231 26.22 -4.86 5.54
CA ASP A 231 27.06 -4.58 6.69
C ASP A 231 26.19 -4.31 7.95
N PRO A 232 26.36 -5.03 9.04
CA PRO A 232 25.54 -4.83 10.25
C PRO A 232 25.64 -3.43 10.83
N VAL A 233 26.79 -2.75 10.73
CA VAL A 233 26.98 -1.38 11.24
C VAL A 233 26.20 -0.39 10.40
N PHE A 234 26.20 -0.55 9.08
CA PHE A 234 25.40 0.28 8.19
C PHE A 234 23.91 -0.02 8.32
N SER A 235 23.53 -1.28 8.47
CA SER A 235 22.15 -1.66 8.77
C SER A 235 21.65 -1.02 10.06
N ALA A 236 22.44 -1.02 11.12
CA ALA A 236 22.11 -0.32 12.37
C ALA A 236 21.95 1.18 12.21
N PHE A 237 22.75 1.81 11.34
CA PHE A 237 22.60 3.22 10.97
C PHE A 237 21.28 3.46 10.21
N LEU A 238 20.94 2.62 9.22
CA LEU A 238 19.68 2.73 8.48
C LEU A 238 18.46 2.60 9.40
N VAL A 239 18.47 1.64 10.31
CA VAL A 239 17.39 1.46 11.32
C VAL A 239 17.26 2.67 12.24
N ASP A 240 18.39 3.27 12.68
CA ASP A 240 18.39 4.44 13.56
C ASP A 240 17.86 5.70 12.85
N ILE A 241 18.29 5.94 11.61
CA ILE A 241 17.83 7.10 10.81
C ILE A 241 16.35 7.00 10.49
N TYR A 242 15.94 5.85 9.99
CA TYR A 242 14.55 5.59 9.69
C TYR A 242 13.67 5.70 10.95
N GLY A 243 14.11 5.10 12.06
CA GLY A 243 13.34 5.14 13.31
C GLY A 243 13.10 6.56 13.85
N ARG A 244 14.03 7.50 13.59
CA ARG A 244 13.85 8.92 13.93
C ARG A 244 12.86 9.61 12.99
N ALA A 245 12.98 9.35 11.70
CA ALA A 245 12.07 9.91 10.71
C ALA A 245 10.64 9.38 10.92
N TYR A 246 10.48 8.08 11.18
CA TYR A 246 9.18 7.49 11.51
C TYR A 246 8.55 8.15 12.76
N ALA A 247 9.31 8.30 13.84
CA ALA A 247 8.81 8.94 15.05
C ALA A 247 8.38 10.39 14.81
N GLU A 248 9.06 11.11 13.91
CA GLU A 248 8.66 12.46 13.52
C GLU A 248 7.39 12.47 12.68
N MET A 249 7.25 11.56 11.71
CA MET A 249 6.02 11.40 10.91
C MET A 249 4.84 11.02 11.80
N GLU A 250 5.03 10.06 12.70
CA GLU A 250 3.98 9.62 13.63
C GLU A 250 3.55 10.75 14.56
N ARG A 251 4.50 11.46 15.19
CA ARG A 251 4.20 12.63 16.03
C ARG A 251 3.40 13.67 15.26
N PHE A 252 3.82 14.02 14.05
CA PHE A 252 3.11 14.96 13.19
C PHE A 252 1.67 14.52 12.92
N LEU A 253 1.45 13.26 12.57
CA LEU A 253 0.11 12.74 12.31
C LEU A 253 -0.73 12.69 13.59
N ARG A 254 -0.17 12.23 14.71
CA ARG A 254 -0.92 12.06 15.98
C ARG A 254 -1.17 13.37 16.70
N GLU A 255 -0.13 14.21 16.85
CA GLU A 255 -0.20 15.39 17.69
C GLU A 255 -0.63 16.66 16.94
N GLU A 256 -0.20 16.82 15.67
CA GLU A 256 -0.52 18.02 14.89
C GLU A 256 -1.78 17.87 14.04
N LEU A 257 -2.03 16.69 13.48
CA LEU A 257 -3.23 16.42 12.67
C LEU A 257 -4.33 15.67 13.41
N GLU A 258 -4.06 15.17 14.63
CA GLU A 258 -5.01 14.43 15.47
C GLU A 258 -5.57 13.17 14.78
N ILE A 259 -4.74 12.49 14.00
CA ILE A 259 -5.12 11.29 13.26
C ILE A 259 -5.12 10.09 14.20
N ASN A 260 -6.24 9.36 14.23
CA ASN A 260 -6.42 8.20 15.09
C ASN A 260 -6.48 6.86 14.33
N VAL A 261 -6.49 6.88 12.99
CA VAL A 261 -6.47 5.64 12.20
C VAL A 261 -5.12 4.92 12.32
N PRO A 262 -5.07 3.59 12.21
CA PRO A 262 -3.84 2.81 12.21
C PRO A 262 -2.87 3.24 11.10
N ILE A 263 -1.56 3.26 11.42
CA ILE A 263 -0.48 3.64 10.51
C ILE A 263 0.49 2.48 10.32
N SER A 264 0.99 2.31 9.10
CA SER A 264 2.04 1.37 8.74
C SER A 264 3.03 1.99 7.75
N ASP A 265 4.13 1.29 7.50
CA ASP A 265 5.19 1.69 6.58
C ASP A 265 6.07 0.50 6.20
N GLN A 266 7.10 0.69 5.35
CA GLN A 266 8.05 -0.35 4.95
C GLN A 266 7.34 -1.58 4.34
N ASN A 267 6.40 -1.37 3.43
CA ASN A 267 5.49 -2.38 2.90
C ASN A 267 6.06 -3.23 1.75
N MET A 268 7.37 -3.35 1.65
CA MET A 268 8.05 -4.13 0.63
C MET A 268 9.11 -5.05 1.25
N LEU A 269 9.18 -6.29 0.76
CA LEU A 269 10.12 -7.36 1.14
C LEU A 269 9.93 -7.95 2.55
N PRO A 270 10.08 -9.27 2.68
CA PRO A 270 9.93 -9.99 3.95
C PRO A 270 11.28 -10.20 4.66
N LYS A 271 12.11 -9.16 4.78
CA LYS A 271 13.40 -9.26 5.48
C LYS A 271 13.22 -9.22 6.99
N VAL A 272 14.02 -10.04 7.72
CA VAL A 272 13.96 -10.15 9.18
C VAL A 272 14.15 -8.81 9.87
N LEU A 273 15.14 -8.02 9.46
CA LEU A 273 15.39 -6.72 10.07
C LEU A 273 14.26 -5.72 9.82
N LEU A 274 13.55 -5.84 8.68
CA LEU A 274 12.32 -5.05 8.44
C LEU A 274 11.21 -5.43 9.42
N SER A 275 11.10 -6.70 9.83
CA SER A 275 10.12 -7.11 10.85
C SER A 275 10.42 -6.45 12.20
N VAL A 276 11.69 -6.27 12.57
CA VAL A 276 12.08 -5.50 13.77
C VAL A 276 11.66 -4.02 13.65
N MET A 277 11.76 -3.43 12.46
CA MET A 277 11.27 -2.05 12.23
C MET A 277 9.76 -1.98 12.27
N ARG A 278 9.07 -2.92 11.64
CA ARG A 278 7.61 -3.03 11.57
C ARG A 278 6.93 -3.26 12.92
N ASP A 279 7.67 -3.74 13.93
CA ASP A 279 7.14 -3.86 15.29
C ASP A 279 6.73 -2.52 15.92
N ARG A 280 7.18 -1.41 15.38
CA ARG A 280 6.81 -0.05 15.82
C ARG A 280 5.46 0.41 15.29
N TYR A 281 4.96 -0.19 14.20
CA TYR A 281 3.72 0.24 13.53
C TYR A 281 2.49 -0.33 14.22
N ASP A 282 1.34 0.27 13.97
CA ASP A 282 0.07 -0.24 14.48
C ASP A 282 -0.28 -1.59 13.86
N PHE A 283 0.00 -1.76 12.56
CA PHE A 283 -0.19 -3.01 11.81
C PHE A 283 0.97 -3.24 10.85
N VAL A 284 1.03 -4.44 10.30
CA VAL A 284 2.04 -4.81 9.28
C VAL A 284 1.39 -4.87 7.93
N GLU A 285 2.05 -4.31 6.93
CA GLU A 285 1.68 -4.49 5.53
C GLU A 285 2.87 -4.97 4.70
N ASN A 286 2.58 -5.66 3.58
CA ASN A 286 3.62 -6.09 2.64
C ASN A 286 3.03 -6.31 1.24
N HIS A 287 3.92 -6.42 0.25
CA HIS A 287 3.60 -6.61 -1.16
C HIS A 287 4.28 -7.87 -1.69
N PHE A 288 3.62 -8.58 -2.61
CA PHE A 288 4.23 -9.64 -3.39
C PHE A 288 3.57 -9.82 -4.75
N TYR A 289 4.33 -10.32 -5.71
CA TYR A 289 3.86 -10.62 -7.06
C TYR A 289 4.36 -11.99 -7.49
N TRP A 290 3.56 -12.65 -8.32
CA TRP A 290 3.97 -13.84 -9.06
C TRP A 290 4.09 -13.51 -10.54
N ASP A 291 5.21 -13.93 -11.15
CA ASP A 291 5.51 -13.69 -12.56
C ASP A 291 5.42 -12.21 -12.96
N HIS A 292 6.01 -11.34 -12.10
CA HIS A 292 6.10 -9.91 -12.39
C HIS A 292 6.77 -9.71 -13.75
N PRO A 293 6.23 -8.83 -14.63
CA PRO A 293 6.83 -8.58 -15.94
C PRO A 293 8.29 -8.15 -15.84
N ASN A 294 9.14 -8.75 -16.67
CA ASN A 294 10.51 -8.30 -16.88
C ASN A 294 10.58 -7.45 -18.14
N PHE A 295 11.22 -6.32 -18.08
CA PHE A 295 11.38 -5.36 -19.18
C PHE A 295 12.84 -5.36 -19.64
N PRO A 296 13.18 -6.05 -20.75
CA PRO A 296 14.57 -6.24 -21.17
C PRO A 296 15.24 -4.96 -21.71
N GLU A 297 14.45 -3.98 -22.17
CA GLU A 297 14.96 -2.74 -22.76
C GLU A 297 14.71 -1.55 -21.84
N THR A 298 13.47 -1.14 -21.66
CA THR A 298 13.10 0.02 -20.88
C THR A 298 12.06 -0.34 -19.84
N PRO A 299 12.26 -0.03 -18.55
CA PRO A 299 11.28 -0.33 -17.51
C PRO A 299 9.88 0.20 -17.87
N TRP A 300 8.87 -0.65 -17.70
CA TRP A 300 7.45 -0.38 -17.95
C TRP A 300 7.07 -0.11 -19.41
N GLN A 301 7.95 -0.42 -20.37
CA GLN A 301 7.69 -0.35 -21.79
C GLN A 301 7.82 -1.73 -22.44
N LEU A 302 7.05 -1.95 -23.51
CA LEU A 302 7.20 -3.18 -24.30
C LEU A 302 8.50 -3.11 -25.12
N PRO A 303 9.17 -4.24 -25.33
CA PRO A 303 8.75 -5.61 -25.02
C PRO A 303 8.88 -5.96 -23.53
N SER A 304 8.04 -6.91 -23.09
CA SER A 304 8.11 -7.49 -21.75
C SER A 304 8.09 -9.02 -21.84
N ALA A 305 8.65 -9.68 -20.85
CA ALA A 305 8.70 -11.13 -20.73
C ALA A 305 8.14 -11.58 -19.38
N LEU A 306 7.44 -12.71 -19.39
CA LEU A 306 6.97 -13.44 -18.21
C LEU A 306 7.44 -14.89 -18.31
N ALA A 307 7.63 -15.54 -17.17
CA ALA A 307 8.03 -16.95 -17.14
C ALA A 307 6.89 -17.90 -17.52
N ASN A 308 5.63 -17.46 -17.37
CA ASN A 308 4.42 -18.23 -17.62
C ASN A 308 4.37 -19.57 -16.87
N THR A 309 4.71 -19.53 -15.59
CA THR A 309 4.75 -20.71 -14.72
C THR A 309 3.63 -20.69 -13.69
N SER A 310 3.18 -21.88 -13.27
CA SER A 310 2.28 -22.06 -12.13
C SER A 310 3.03 -21.86 -10.81
N ALA A 311 2.37 -21.24 -9.83
CA ALA A 311 2.92 -21.12 -8.48
C ALA A 311 2.71 -22.40 -7.64
N ILE A 312 1.73 -23.23 -7.96
CA ILE A 312 1.37 -24.42 -7.19
C ILE A 312 2.53 -25.43 -7.08
N PRO A 313 3.19 -25.85 -8.19
CA PRO A 313 4.32 -26.78 -8.10
C PRO A 313 5.55 -26.21 -7.40
N GLN A 314 5.56 -24.92 -7.13
CA GLN A 314 6.63 -24.24 -6.41
C GLN A 314 6.23 -23.98 -4.94
N GLU A 315 5.45 -24.89 -4.36
CA GLU A 315 5.00 -24.86 -2.96
C GLU A 315 4.19 -23.60 -2.62
N ALA A 316 3.50 -23.02 -3.60
CA ALA A 316 2.77 -21.73 -3.47
C ALA A 316 3.64 -20.63 -2.84
N VAL A 317 4.91 -20.59 -3.21
CA VAL A 317 5.94 -19.77 -2.55
C VAL A 317 5.64 -18.28 -2.50
N ALA A 318 4.83 -17.75 -3.44
CA ALA A 318 4.54 -16.32 -3.49
C ALA A 318 3.82 -15.84 -2.21
N PRO A 319 2.64 -16.34 -1.79
CA PRO A 319 2.05 -15.96 -0.52
C PRO A 319 2.90 -16.43 0.69
N GLY A 320 3.55 -17.61 0.60
CA GLY A 320 4.39 -18.14 1.67
C GLY A 320 5.60 -17.27 2.02
N ARG A 321 6.14 -16.54 1.07
CA ARG A 321 7.23 -15.57 1.31
C ARG A 321 6.85 -14.48 2.29
N MET A 322 5.57 -14.19 2.48
CA MET A 322 5.10 -13.12 3.36
C MET A 322 4.99 -13.56 4.83
N PHE A 323 5.01 -14.86 5.13
CA PHE A 323 4.86 -15.36 6.51
C PHE A 323 5.86 -14.78 7.50
N PRO A 324 7.16 -14.59 7.17
CA PRO A 324 8.11 -13.98 8.08
C PRO A 324 7.81 -12.51 8.42
N SER A 325 6.93 -11.85 7.66
CA SER A 325 6.53 -10.47 7.95
C SER A 325 5.46 -10.39 9.04
N ARG A 326 4.74 -11.49 9.34
CA ARG A 326 3.71 -11.49 10.37
C ARG A 326 4.31 -11.32 11.75
N ILE A 327 3.79 -10.35 12.52
CA ILE A 327 4.18 -10.09 13.90
C ILE A 327 3.01 -10.44 14.81
N PHE A 328 3.24 -11.27 15.83
CA PHE A 328 2.20 -11.63 16.79
C PHE A 328 1.66 -10.40 17.51
N GLY A 329 0.32 -10.34 17.66
CA GLY A 329 -0.37 -9.23 18.30
C GLY A 329 -0.58 -8.01 17.40
N LYS A 330 -0.21 -8.10 16.11
CA LYS A 330 -0.46 -7.04 15.13
C LYS A 330 -1.28 -7.56 13.96
N PRO A 331 -2.24 -6.77 13.45
CA PRO A 331 -2.91 -7.08 12.18
C PRO A 331 -1.89 -7.16 11.05
N MET A 332 -2.17 -8.00 10.05
CA MET A 332 -1.38 -8.06 8.83
C MET A 332 -2.25 -7.88 7.60
N MET A 333 -1.84 -6.99 6.71
CA MET A 333 -2.45 -6.79 5.41
C MET A 333 -1.44 -7.02 4.28
N ILE A 334 -1.90 -7.62 3.20
CA ILE A 334 -1.19 -7.60 1.91
C ILE A 334 -1.85 -6.50 1.08
N THR A 335 -1.20 -5.35 1.04
CA THR A 335 -1.75 -4.15 0.39
C THR A 335 -1.49 -4.10 -1.11
N GLU A 336 -0.63 -5.00 -1.61
CA GLU A 336 -0.50 -5.31 -3.03
C GLU A 336 -0.17 -6.78 -3.24
N PHE A 337 -0.93 -7.43 -4.10
CA PHE A 337 -0.56 -8.72 -4.68
C PHE A 337 -1.14 -8.87 -6.08
N ASP A 338 -0.43 -9.55 -6.96
CA ASP A 338 -1.01 -10.00 -8.22
C ASP A 338 -0.22 -11.18 -8.82
N TYR A 339 -0.92 -11.91 -9.69
CA TYR A 339 -0.38 -12.89 -10.62
C TYR A 339 -0.57 -12.30 -12.02
N ALA A 340 0.52 -11.80 -12.57
CA ALA A 340 0.48 -10.90 -13.70
C ALA A 340 -0.11 -11.54 -14.97
N ALA A 341 -0.89 -10.77 -15.73
CA ALA A 341 -1.27 -11.16 -17.09
C ALA A 341 -0.09 -10.92 -18.04
N PRO A 342 0.08 -11.72 -19.11
CA PRO A 342 -0.81 -12.77 -19.60
C PRO A 342 -0.51 -14.19 -19.09
N ASN A 343 0.13 -14.36 -17.92
CA ASN A 343 0.39 -15.68 -17.34
C ASN A 343 -0.89 -16.55 -17.40
N THR A 344 -0.76 -17.75 -17.98
CA THR A 344 -1.88 -18.70 -18.14
C THR A 344 -2.46 -19.14 -16.79
N PHE A 345 -1.63 -19.17 -15.74
CA PHE A 345 -1.98 -19.62 -14.39
C PHE A 345 -2.42 -18.49 -13.46
N ARG A 346 -2.67 -17.29 -13.95
CA ARG A 346 -3.03 -16.12 -13.11
C ARG A 346 -4.31 -16.28 -12.27
N ALA A 347 -5.16 -17.26 -12.63
CA ALA A 347 -6.31 -17.63 -11.81
C ALA A 347 -5.94 -18.16 -10.41
N GLU A 348 -4.73 -18.69 -10.25
CA GLU A 348 -4.23 -19.23 -8.98
C GLU A 348 -4.07 -18.11 -7.93
N GLY A 349 -3.81 -16.87 -8.36
CA GLY A 349 -3.41 -15.77 -7.49
C GLY A 349 -4.39 -15.49 -6.37
N ALA A 350 -5.62 -15.17 -6.70
CA ALA A 350 -6.63 -14.84 -5.70
C ALA A 350 -7.01 -16.04 -4.81
N VAL A 351 -7.03 -17.25 -5.40
CA VAL A 351 -7.37 -18.48 -4.68
C VAL A 351 -6.28 -18.83 -3.66
N LEU A 352 -5.02 -18.88 -4.08
CA LEU A 352 -3.89 -19.16 -3.19
C LEU A 352 -3.75 -18.09 -2.11
N THR A 353 -3.79 -16.83 -2.50
CA THR A 353 -3.65 -15.72 -1.54
C THR A 353 -4.79 -15.72 -0.52
N GLY A 354 -6.04 -15.91 -0.96
CA GLY A 354 -7.20 -16.00 -0.07
C GLY A 354 -7.12 -17.17 0.91
N ALA A 355 -6.67 -18.34 0.41
CA ALA A 355 -6.48 -19.54 1.25
C ALA A 355 -5.38 -19.34 2.30
N TYR A 356 -4.20 -18.86 1.89
CA TYR A 356 -3.09 -18.65 2.83
C TYR A 356 -3.37 -17.52 3.82
N ALA A 357 -4.05 -16.46 3.39
CA ALA A 357 -4.48 -15.40 4.28
C ALA A 357 -5.49 -15.88 5.33
N ALA A 358 -6.41 -16.78 4.96
CA ALA A 358 -7.35 -17.39 5.90
C ALA A 358 -6.61 -18.27 6.92
N LEU A 359 -5.68 -19.13 6.44
CA LEU A 359 -4.85 -19.99 7.30
C LEU A 359 -4.00 -19.19 8.29
N GLN A 360 -3.48 -18.05 7.87
CA GLN A 360 -2.59 -17.20 8.66
C GLN A 360 -3.32 -16.12 9.46
N GLU A 361 -4.65 -16.03 9.36
CA GLU A 361 -5.47 -15.00 9.99
C GLU A 361 -5.04 -13.57 9.64
N TRP A 362 -4.70 -13.31 8.39
CA TRP A 362 -4.45 -11.95 7.93
C TRP A 362 -5.74 -11.12 7.95
N ASP A 363 -5.61 -9.80 7.99
CA ASP A 363 -6.71 -8.88 8.17
C ASP A 363 -7.13 -8.17 6.88
N GLY A 364 -6.25 -8.11 5.88
CA GLY A 364 -6.56 -7.46 4.62
C GLY A 364 -5.80 -8.02 3.42
N LEU A 365 -6.47 -8.04 2.27
CA LEU A 365 -5.91 -8.41 0.97
C LEU A 365 -6.35 -7.39 -0.07
N PHE A 366 -5.40 -6.79 -0.79
CA PHE A 366 -5.67 -5.82 -1.84
C PHE A 366 -4.99 -6.25 -3.13
N GLN A 367 -5.78 -6.66 -4.13
CA GLN A 367 -5.21 -7.01 -5.43
C GLN A 367 -4.68 -5.75 -6.13
N PHE A 368 -3.51 -5.87 -6.72
CA PHE A 368 -2.94 -4.84 -7.57
C PHE A 368 -3.11 -5.24 -9.03
N CYS A 369 -4.01 -4.61 -9.78
CA CYS A 369 -4.95 -3.58 -9.36
C CYS A 369 -6.30 -3.76 -10.05
N TYR A 370 -7.27 -2.93 -9.73
CA TYR A 370 -8.52 -2.89 -10.51
C TYR A 370 -8.26 -2.26 -11.86
N SER A 371 -7.77 -1.02 -11.91
CA SER A 371 -7.37 -0.31 -13.13
C SER A 371 -6.32 0.77 -12.86
N HIS A 372 -5.51 1.09 -13.88
CA HIS A 372 -4.60 2.24 -13.92
C HIS A 372 -5.16 3.43 -14.73
N SER A 373 -6.20 3.22 -15.52
CA SER A 373 -6.73 4.21 -16.44
C SER A 373 -8.24 4.31 -16.35
N ASP A 374 -8.76 5.52 -16.43
CA ASP A 374 -10.18 5.85 -16.55
C ASP A 374 -10.82 5.17 -17.78
N ASP A 375 -10.10 5.04 -18.89
CA ASP A 375 -10.56 4.34 -20.09
C ASP A 375 -10.90 2.86 -19.86
N ASN A 376 -10.31 2.24 -18.84
CA ASN A 376 -10.44 0.81 -18.55
C ASN A 376 -11.30 0.49 -17.32
N VAL A 377 -11.82 1.49 -16.63
CA VAL A 377 -12.57 1.31 -15.38
C VAL A 377 -13.88 0.58 -15.60
N ILE A 378 -14.60 0.88 -16.69
CA ILE A 378 -15.90 0.30 -17.07
C ILE A 378 -15.83 -0.39 -18.44
N SER A 379 -14.67 -0.87 -18.84
CA SER A 379 -14.50 -1.58 -20.11
C SER A 379 -15.21 -2.94 -20.10
N ASP A 380 -15.84 -3.27 -21.19
CA ASP A 380 -16.57 -4.54 -21.40
C ASP A 380 -15.72 -5.60 -22.13
N GLY A 381 -14.42 -5.36 -22.30
CA GLY A 381 -13.55 -6.24 -23.07
C GLY A 381 -12.16 -6.45 -22.44
N PHE A 382 -11.55 -7.58 -22.78
CA PHE A 382 -10.14 -7.81 -22.48
C PHE A 382 -9.27 -6.89 -23.34
N ASN A 383 -8.47 -6.05 -22.66
CA ASN A 383 -7.46 -5.23 -23.31
C ASN A 383 -6.06 -5.67 -22.87
N PRO A 384 -5.37 -6.50 -23.67
CA PRO A 384 -4.06 -7.03 -23.28
C PRO A 384 -2.91 -6.02 -23.39
N ARG A 385 -3.13 -4.86 -24.00
CA ARG A 385 -2.05 -3.88 -24.24
C ARG A 385 -1.68 -3.15 -22.96
N GLY A 386 -0.50 -3.46 -22.43
CA GLY A 386 0.10 -2.74 -21.29
C GLY A 386 -0.57 -2.98 -19.96
N ASN A 387 -1.36 -4.04 -19.82
CA ASN A 387 -2.22 -4.23 -18.67
C ASN A 387 -1.95 -5.53 -17.91
N PHE A 388 -0.72 -5.65 -17.41
CA PHE A 388 -0.26 -6.84 -16.68
C PHE A 388 -1.06 -7.09 -15.40
N PHE A 389 -1.58 -6.05 -14.77
CA PHE A 389 -2.16 -6.10 -13.44
C PHE A 389 -3.66 -5.84 -13.39
N ASN A 390 -4.25 -5.16 -14.38
CA ASN A 390 -5.65 -4.79 -14.30
C ASN A 390 -6.60 -6.00 -14.25
N SER A 391 -7.53 -5.97 -13.32
CA SER A 391 -8.61 -6.95 -13.21
C SER A 391 -9.92 -6.48 -13.86
N SER A 392 -10.10 -5.18 -14.05
CA SER A 392 -11.30 -4.60 -14.67
C SER A 392 -11.59 -5.15 -16.07
N THR A 393 -10.55 -5.52 -16.79
CA THR A 393 -10.59 -6.03 -18.18
C THR A 393 -10.15 -7.48 -18.31
N ASP A 394 -9.93 -8.21 -17.20
CA ASP A 394 -9.53 -9.61 -17.17
C ASP A 394 -10.56 -10.48 -16.44
N ALA A 395 -11.40 -11.17 -17.20
CA ALA A 395 -12.44 -12.04 -16.66
C ALA A 395 -11.90 -13.18 -15.79
N VAL A 396 -10.69 -13.67 -16.07
CA VAL A 396 -10.05 -14.75 -15.29
C VAL A 396 -9.73 -14.24 -13.89
N LYS A 397 -9.08 -13.08 -13.78
CA LYS A 397 -8.81 -12.43 -12.48
C LYS A 397 -10.10 -12.09 -11.76
N ALA A 398 -11.06 -11.45 -12.45
CA ALA A 398 -12.34 -11.05 -11.90
C ALA A 398 -13.14 -12.22 -11.30
N LEU A 399 -13.10 -13.39 -11.91
CA LEU A 399 -13.78 -14.58 -11.41
C LEU A 399 -13.02 -15.25 -10.26
N SER A 400 -11.70 -15.38 -10.37
CA SER A 400 -10.89 -16.01 -9.33
C SER A 400 -10.89 -15.22 -8.03
N GLN A 401 -11.02 -13.88 -8.08
CA GLN A 401 -11.16 -13.03 -6.89
C GLN A 401 -12.37 -13.43 -6.02
N ARG A 402 -13.50 -13.84 -6.60
CA ARG A 402 -14.67 -14.25 -5.82
C ARG A 402 -14.42 -15.50 -5.00
N ILE A 403 -13.59 -16.41 -5.52
CA ILE A 403 -13.19 -17.62 -4.77
C ILE A 403 -12.27 -17.21 -3.61
N GLY A 404 -11.25 -16.41 -3.89
CA GLY A 404 -10.34 -15.89 -2.86
C GLY A 404 -11.07 -15.11 -1.76
N LEU A 405 -12.04 -14.27 -2.15
CA LEU A 405 -12.89 -13.51 -1.23
C LEU A 405 -13.66 -14.45 -0.29
N ARG A 406 -14.31 -15.51 -0.82
CA ARG A 406 -15.07 -16.46 0.00
C ARG A 406 -14.18 -17.21 0.98
N LEU A 407 -13.05 -17.72 0.52
CA LEU A 407 -12.08 -18.39 1.40
C LEU A 407 -11.66 -17.50 2.56
N PHE A 408 -11.44 -16.21 2.30
CA PHE A 408 -10.89 -15.26 3.25
C PHE A 408 -11.96 -14.54 4.09
N LEU A 409 -12.92 -13.83 3.45
CA LEU A 409 -13.93 -13.04 4.17
C LEU A 409 -15.00 -13.92 4.84
N ASP A 410 -15.48 -14.95 4.12
CA ASP A 410 -16.51 -15.85 4.65
C ASP A 410 -15.94 -16.87 5.63
N ARG A 411 -14.60 -16.91 5.74
CA ARG A 411 -13.90 -17.87 6.59
C ARG A 411 -14.26 -19.33 6.24
N GLU A 412 -14.49 -19.62 4.95
CA GLU A 412 -14.73 -20.99 4.50
C GLU A 412 -13.53 -21.91 4.73
N LEU A 413 -12.33 -21.29 4.86
CA LEU A 413 -11.14 -21.97 5.32
C LEU A 413 -10.81 -21.51 6.75
N ALA A 414 -10.74 -22.46 7.66
CA ALA A 414 -10.39 -22.19 9.07
C ALA A 414 -8.91 -21.80 9.22
N PRO A 415 -8.56 -20.97 10.21
CA PRO A 415 -7.17 -20.71 10.58
C PRO A 415 -6.41 -22.00 10.88
N ALA A 416 -5.10 -21.96 10.65
CA ALA A 416 -4.22 -23.07 11.01
C ALA A 416 -4.30 -23.32 12.55
N PRO A 417 -4.44 -24.58 12.99
CA PRO A 417 -4.64 -24.90 14.42
C PRO A 417 -3.37 -24.69 15.25
N LEU A 418 -2.21 -24.54 14.60
CA LEU A 418 -0.92 -24.34 15.24
C LEU A 418 -0.26 -23.10 14.68
N ALA A 419 0.29 -22.27 15.57
CA ALA A 419 1.12 -21.13 15.23
C ALA A 419 2.53 -21.32 15.84
N PHE A 420 3.55 -21.01 15.06
CA PHE A 420 4.95 -21.08 15.49
C PHE A 420 5.51 -19.67 15.63
N ALA A 421 5.98 -19.33 16.83
CA ALA A 421 6.69 -18.10 17.07
C ALA A 421 8.20 -18.30 16.86
N VAL A 422 8.80 -17.45 16.02
CA VAL A 422 10.25 -17.38 15.86
C VAL A 422 10.74 -16.14 16.60
N PRO A 423 11.42 -16.28 17.77
CA PRO A 423 11.93 -15.12 18.49
C PRO A 423 13.09 -14.49 17.73
N LEU A 424 13.02 -13.18 17.48
CA LEU A 424 14.12 -12.41 16.93
C LEU A 424 15.00 -11.95 18.09
N THR A 425 16.09 -12.68 18.34
CA THR A 425 17.08 -12.36 19.39
C THR A 425 18.39 -11.92 18.75
N GLY A 426 19.12 -11.00 19.36
CA GLY A 426 20.46 -10.61 18.92
C GLY A 426 20.54 -9.43 17.94
N GLY A 427 19.65 -8.48 18.02
CA GLY A 427 19.50 -7.36 17.07
C GLY A 427 20.73 -6.50 16.75
N LYS A 428 21.89 -6.68 17.44
CA LYS A 428 23.10 -5.90 17.15
C LYS A 428 23.90 -6.41 15.95
N ASP A 429 23.71 -7.69 15.59
CA ASP A 429 24.45 -8.34 14.52
C ASP A 429 23.58 -8.62 13.28
N LEU A 430 22.33 -8.19 13.31
CA LEU A 430 21.41 -8.32 12.17
C LEU A 430 21.77 -7.32 11.09
N SER A 431 21.75 -7.79 9.86
CA SER A 431 21.82 -6.95 8.65
C SER A 431 20.63 -7.21 7.75
N PHE A 432 20.44 -6.37 6.75
CA PHE A 432 19.42 -6.59 5.72
C PHE A 432 19.77 -7.73 4.75
N ALA A 433 20.93 -8.38 4.91
CA ALA A 433 21.28 -9.60 4.18
C ALA A 433 20.46 -10.81 4.64
N ALA A 434 20.03 -10.82 5.89
CA ALA A 434 19.28 -11.91 6.52
C ALA A 434 17.81 -11.97 6.07
#